data_1f0178843d36afc43c6b1bf5cd2ad399
#
_entry.id   1f0178843d36afc43c6b1bf5cd2ad399
#
_cell.length_a   1.000
_cell.length_b   1.000
_cell.length_c   1.000
_cell.angle_alpha   90.00
_cell.angle_beta   90.00
_cell.angle_gamma   90.00
#
_symmetry.space_group_name_H-M   'P 1'
#
loop_
_entity.id
_entity.type
_entity.pdbx_description
1 polymer ?
#
loop_
_entity_poly.entity_id
_entity_poly.type
_entity_poly.pdbx_seq_one_letter_code
_entity_poly.pdbx_strand_id
1 'polypeptide(L)'
;MISVAADLVGMHPQTLRIYEQKGLVRPQRTSGNTRLYSESNLERLRLIQRLTTELGLNLAGVEMVLQLEDQLRRLQRRLERMERDAREQLRNVERQYKRELVVYRAPTLPVRSRR
;
A
#
# COMPACT_ATOMS: atom_id res chain seq x y z
N MET A 1 -21.20 1.15 13.39
CA MET A 1 -22.50 1.65 12.97
C MET A 1 -22.35 2.92 12.17
N ILE A 2 -23.19 3.06 11.18
CA ILE A 2 -23.06 4.18 10.25
C ILE A 2 -23.24 5.53 10.91
N SER A 3 -24.13 5.65 11.87
CA SER A 3 -24.36 6.93 12.55
C SER A 3 -23.13 7.35 13.38
N VAL A 4 -22.46 6.40 14.01
CA VAL A 4 -21.27 6.70 14.79
C VAL A 4 -20.12 7.11 13.85
N ALA A 5 -19.95 6.39 12.75
CA ALA A 5 -18.92 6.74 11.76
C ALA A 5 -19.20 8.12 11.17
N ALA A 6 -20.45 8.41 10.86
CA ALA A 6 -20.84 9.71 10.32
C ALA A 6 -20.49 10.83 11.29
N ASP A 7 -20.76 10.64 12.57
CA ASP A 7 -20.41 11.63 13.59
C ASP A 7 -18.91 11.83 13.69
N LEU A 8 -18.14 10.74 13.65
CA LEU A 8 -16.70 10.81 13.79
C LEU A 8 -16.02 11.57 12.64
N VAL A 9 -16.58 11.47 11.46
CA VAL A 9 -15.99 12.16 10.30
C VAL A 9 -16.73 13.42 9.91
N GLY A 10 -17.81 13.76 10.62
CA GLY A 10 -18.57 14.98 10.35
C GLY A 10 -19.37 14.95 9.06
N MET A 11 -19.88 13.78 8.68
CA MET A 11 -20.69 13.63 7.48
C MET A 11 -22.08 13.14 7.82
N HIS A 12 -23.00 13.41 6.93
CA HIS A 12 -24.36 12.88 7.07
C HIS A 12 -24.37 11.39 6.75
N PRO A 13 -25.11 10.56 7.51
CA PRO A 13 -25.16 9.12 7.23
C PRO A 13 -25.57 8.77 5.81
N GLN A 14 -26.45 9.55 5.21
CA GLN A 14 -26.87 9.30 3.83
C GLN A 14 -25.73 9.48 2.85
N THR A 15 -24.81 10.42 3.12
CA THR A 15 -23.62 10.62 2.31
C THR A 15 -22.73 9.39 2.38
N LEU A 16 -22.59 8.79 3.56
CA LEU A 16 -21.80 7.57 3.70
C LEU A 16 -22.42 6.42 2.92
N ARG A 17 -23.75 6.32 2.92
CA ARG A 17 -24.43 5.29 2.14
C ARG A 17 -24.18 5.45 0.66
N ILE A 18 -24.18 6.68 0.16
CA ILE A 18 -23.90 6.97 -1.24
C ILE A 18 -22.47 6.56 -1.57
N TYR A 19 -21.51 6.89 -0.72
CA TYR A 19 -20.12 6.53 -0.96
C TYR A 19 -19.92 5.02 -0.92
N GLU A 20 -20.62 4.33 -0.05
CA GLU A 20 -20.57 2.88 0.00
C GLU A 20 -21.13 2.28 -1.28
N GLN A 21 -22.27 2.79 -1.77
CA GLN A 21 -22.87 2.31 -3.02
C GLN A 21 -21.94 2.52 -4.20
N LYS A 22 -21.20 3.60 -4.21
CA LYS A 22 -20.25 3.89 -5.28
C LYS A 22 -18.95 3.09 -5.14
N GLY A 23 -18.79 2.35 -4.06
CA GLY A 23 -17.58 1.57 -3.85
C GLY A 23 -16.40 2.38 -3.36
N LEU A 24 -16.61 3.62 -2.94
CA LEU A 24 -15.52 4.46 -2.47
C LEU A 24 -15.05 4.07 -1.08
N VAL A 25 -15.93 3.49 -0.27
CA VAL A 25 -15.59 2.96 1.04
C VAL A 25 -16.29 1.64 1.20
N ARG A 26 -15.64 0.69 1.84
CA ARG A 26 -16.18 -0.67 1.98
C ARG A 26 -16.08 -1.13 3.42
N PRO A 27 -17.05 -0.78 4.24
CA PRO A 27 -17.07 -1.27 5.61
C PRO A 27 -17.38 -2.76 5.63
N GLN A 28 -16.87 -3.43 6.65
CA GLN A 28 -17.23 -4.82 6.87
C GLN A 28 -18.62 -4.87 7.50
N ARG A 29 -19.22 -6.05 7.44
CA ARG A 29 -20.53 -6.24 8.06
C ARG A 29 -20.45 -7.41 9.02
N THR A 30 -21.16 -7.26 10.15
CA THR A 30 -21.29 -8.35 11.11
C THR A 30 -22.26 -9.40 10.59
N SER A 31 -22.36 -10.51 11.29
CA SER A 31 -23.35 -11.53 10.96
C SER A 31 -24.77 -10.99 11.02
N GLY A 32 -25.01 -9.95 11.82
CA GLY A 32 -26.30 -9.27 11.85
C GLY A 32 -26.48 -8.20 10.81
N ASN A 33 -25.54 -8.14 9.84
CA ASN A 33 -25.59 -7.18 8.73
C ASN A 33 -25.42 -5.72 9.17
N THR A 34 -24.74 -5.51 10.29
CA THR A 34 -24.40 -4.16 10.77
C THR A 34 -23.06 -3.74 10.18
N ARG A 35 -22.97 -2.48 9.73
CA ARG A 35 -21.72 -1.98 9.19
C ARG A 35 -20.69 -1.76 10.28
N LEU A 36 -19.44 -2.17 9.99
CA LEU A 36 -18.31 -1.92 10.86
C LEU A 36 -17.28 -1.12 10.09
N TYR A 37 -17.02 0.08 10.56
CA TYR A 37 -16.06 0.98 9.90
C TYR A 37 -14.72 0.87 10.61
N SER A 38 -13.68 0.47 9.86
CA SER A 38 -12.34 0.38 10.40
C SER A 38 -11.67 1.76 10.42
N GLU A 39 -10.52 1.85 11.05
CA GLU A 39 -9.74 3.09 11.01
C GLU A 39 -9.39 3.47 9.58
N SER A 40 -9.05 2.51 8.75
CA SER A 40 -8.75 2.80 7.35
C SER A 40 -9.97 3.30 6.59
N ASN A 41 -11.17 2.81 6.93
CA ASN A 41 -12.39 3.34 6.37
C ASN A 41 -12.59 4.80 6.78
N LEU A 42 -12.34 5.11 8.05
CA LEU A 42 -12.50 6.48 8.53
C LEU A 42 -11.49 7.43 7.91
N GLU A 43 -10.26 6.97 7.75
CA GLU A 43 -9.23 7.76 7.06
C GLU A 43 -9.62 8.04 5.62
N ARG A 44 -10.17 7.03 4.95
CA ARG A 44 -10.65 7.19 3.57
C ARG A 44 -11.77 8.23 3.50
N LEU A 45 -12.69 8.18 4.43
CA LEU A 45 -13.78 9.16 4.49
C LEU A 45 -13.25 10.57 4.74
N ARG A 46 -12.26 10.70 5.59
CA ARG A 46 -11.66 12.02 5.86
C ARG A 46 -10.94 12.55 4.62
N LEU A 47 -10.31 11.68 3.87
CA LEU A 47 -9.69 12.07 2.61
C LEU A 47 -10.74 12.54 1.61
N ILE A 48 -11.83 11.79 1.47
CA ILE A 48 -12.93 12.18 0.59
C ILE A 48 -13.47 13.54 0.99
N GLN A 49 -13.63 13.77 2.29
CA GLN A 49 -14.12 15.04 2.78
C GLN A 49 -13.19 16.19 2.43
N ARG A 50 -11.89 16.00 2.56
CA ARG A 50 -10.92 17.04 2.18
C ARG A 50 -10.96 17.31 0.68
N LEU A 51 -11.09 16.27 -0.12
CA LEU A 51 -11.15 16.45 -1.58
C LEU A 51 -12.39 17.24 -1.98
N THR A 52 -13.52 17.01 -1.31
CA THR A 52 -14.75 17.71 -1.67
C THR A 52 -14.80 19.11 -1.09
N THR A 53 -14.39 19.31 0.16
CA THR A 53 -14.55 20.61 0.82
C THR A 53 -13.37 21.54 0.56
N GLU A 54 -12.15 21.04 0.59
CA GLU A 54 -10.98 21.91 0.43
C GLU A 54 -10.58 22.10 -1.03
N LEU A 55 -10.68 21.05 -1.82
CA LEU A 55 -10.29 21.12 -3.23
C LEU A 55 -11.49 21.28 -4.17
N GLY A 56 -12.69 21.19 -3.63
CA GLY A 56 -13.89 21.42 -4.44
C GLY A 56 -14.15 20.36 -5.50
N LEU A 57 -13.62 19.14 -5.33
CA LEU A 57 -13.84 18.12 -6.32
C LEU A 57 -15.26 17.58 -6.25
N ASN A 58 -15.84 17.29 -7.41
CA ASN A 58 -17.11 16.60 -7.46
C ASN A 58 -16.88 15.10 -7.29
N LEU A 59 -17.96 14.33 -7.26
CA LEU A 59 -17.86 12.90 -7.01
C LEU A 59 -16.99 12.18 -8.03
N ALA A 60 -17.12 12.54 -9.30
CA ALA A 60 -16.30 11.92 -10.34
C ALA A 60 -14.81 12.19 -10.12
N GLY A 61 -14.47 13.42 -9.72
CA GLY A 61 -13.08 13.76 -9.40
C GLY A 61 -12.57 13.00 -8.19
N VAL A 62 -13.41 12.85 -7.17
CA VAL A 62 -13.05 12.08 -5.98
C VAL A 62 -12.79 10.63 -6.36
N GLU A 63 -13.65 10.03 -7.17
CA GLU A 63 -13.45 8.65 -7.64
C GLU A 63 -12.13 8.50 -8.35
N MET A 64 -11.78 9.44 -9.22
CA MET A 64 -10.53 9.39 -9.94
C MET A 64 -9.33 9.49 -9.02
N VAL A 65 -9.35 10.39 -8.05
CA VAL A 65 -8.25 10.53 -7.09
C VAL A 65 -8.08 9.26 -6.28
N LEU A 66 -9.17 8.66 -5.83
CA LEU A 66 -9.10 7.42 -5.04
C LEU A 66 -8.55 6.27 -5.87
N GLN A 67 -8.93 6.17 -7.13
CA GLN A 67 -8.37 5.16 -8.03
C GLN A 67 -6.88 5.35 -8.22
N LEU A 68 -6.45 6.58 -8.40
CA LEU A 68 -5.03 6.88 -8.56
C LEU A 68 -4.25 6.56 -7.29
N GLU A 69 -4.83 6.86 -6.13
CA GLU A 69 -4.20 6.50 -4.86
C GLU A 69 -4.03 5.01 -4.71
N ASP A 70 -5.06 4.26 -5.07
CA ASP A 70 -4.99 2.79 -5.00
C ASP A 70 -3.94 2.24 -5.94
N GLN A 71 -3.85 2.80 -7.15
CA GLN A 71 -2.82 2.41 -8.11
C GLN A 71 -1.43 2.73 -7.57
N LEU A 72 -1.27 3.90 -6.97
CA LEU A 72 0.00 4.32 -6.41
C LEU A 72 0.44 3.36 -5.29
N ARG A 73 -0.47 2.99 -4.41
CA ARG A 73 -0.16 2.03 -3.35
C ARG A 73 0.25 0.67 -3.91
N ARG A 74 -0.44 0.21 -4.94
CA ARG A 74 -0.07 -1.06 -5.58
C ARG A 74 1.31 -0.99 -6.21
N LEU A 75 1.62 0.12 -6.86
CA LEU A 75 2.94 0.32 -7.45
C LEU A 75 4.02 0.39 -6.39
N GLN A 76 3.75 1.06 -5.29
CA GLN A 76 4.71 1.14 -4.18
C GLN A 76 5.01 -0.24 -3.60
N ARG A 77 3.98 -1.05 -3.39
CA ARG A 77 4.17 -2.42 -2.90
C ARG A 77 4.94 -3.27 -3.88
N ARG A 78 4.67 -3.10 -5.17
CA ARG A 78 5.38 -3.83 -6.21
C ARG A 78 6.84 -3.42 -6.25
N LEU A 79 7.11 -2.13 -6.12
CA LEU A 79 8.47 -1.62 -6.09
C LEU A 79 9.23 -2.18 -4.88
N GLU A 80 8.60 -2.19 -3.72
CA GLU A 80 9.22 -2.74 -2.52
C GLU A 80 9.57 -4.22 -2.69
N ARG A 81 8.67 -4.99 -3.30
CA ARG A 81 8.94 -6.40 -3.59
C ARG A 81 10.11 -6.56 -4.55
N MET A 82 10.13 -5.75 -5.60
CA MET A 82 11.21 -5.80 -6.59
C MET A 82 12.55 -5.44 -5.96
N GLU A 83 12.56 -4.46 -5.07
CA GLU A 83 13.77 -4.08 -4.37
C GLU A 83 14.27 -5.20 -3.45
N ARG A 84 13.35 -5.85 -2.73
CA ARG A 84 13.72 -6.99 -1.88
C ARG A 84 14.29 -8.12 -2.70
N ASP A 85 13.64 -8.44 -3.82
CA ASP A 85 14.08 -9.50 -4.70
C ASP A 85 15.45 -9.20 -5.28
N ALA A 86 15.66 -7.96 -5.69
CA ALA A 86 16.96 -7.55 -6.25
C ALA A 86 18.07 -7.66 -5.20
N ARG A 87 17.78 -7.24 -3.96
CA ARG A 87 18.76 -7.37 -2.88
C ARG A 87 19.06 -8.82 -2.59
N GLU A 88 18.07 -9.67 -2.62
CA GLU A 88 18.27 -11.08 -2.38
C GLU A 88 19.10 -11.73 -3.48
N GLN A 89 18.81 -11.40 -4.73
CA GLN A 89 19.59 -11.89 -5.84
C GLN A 89 21.04 -11.43 -5.76
N LEU A 90 21.23 -10.20 -5.37
CA LEU A 90 22.60 -9.69 -5.20
C LEU A 90 23.34 -10.43 -4.11
N ARG A 91 22.68 -10.69 -2.98
CA ARG A 91 23.30 -11.47 -1.92
C ARG A 91 23.64 -12.87 -2.38
N ASN A 92 22.77 -13.48 -3.18
CA ASN A 92 23.03 -14.82 -3.71
C ASN A 92 24.24 -14.82 -4.64
N VAL A 93 24.32 -13.83 -5.50
CA VAL A 93 25.46 -13.69 -6.40
C VAL A 93 26.76 -13.48 -5.62
N GLU A 94 26.71 -12.63 -4.61
CA GLU A 94 27.87 -12.39 -3.77
C GLU A 94 28.32 -13.66 -3.05
N ARG A 95 27.40 -14.43 -2.52
CA ARG A 95 27.73 -15.69 -1.84
C ARG A 95 28.36 -16.67 -2.79
N GLN A 96 27.83 -16.75 -3.99
CA GLN A 96 28.37 -17.65 -4.98
C GLN A 96 29.75 -17.23 -5.41
N TYR A 97 29.95 -15.95 -5.60
CA TYR A 97 31.26 -15.41 -5.97
C TYR A 97 32.29 -15.68 -4.90
N LYS A 98 31.95 -15.48 -3.65
CA LYS A 98 32.86 -15.78 -2.55
C LYS A 98 33.18 -17.25 -2.48
N ARG A 99 32.20 -18.10 -2.72
CA ARG A 99 32.45 -19.54 -2.73
C ARG A 99 33.39 -19.93 -3.83
N GLU A 100 33.22 -19.38 -4.99
CA GLU A 100 34.11 -19.64 -6.11
C GLU A 100 35.53 -19.14 -5.85
N LEU A 101 35.61 -17.99 -5.21
CA LEU A 101 36.93 -17.47 -4.87
C LEU A 101 37.64 -18.37 -3.89
N VAL A 102 36.94 -18.88 -2.92
CA VAL A 102 37.54 -19.77 -1.95
C VAL A 102 38.09 -21.04 -2.63
N VAL A 103 37.29 -21.62 -3.49
CA VAL A 103 37.72 -22.80 -4.23
C VAL A 103 38.93 -22.49 -5.09
N TYR A 104 38.91 -21.33 -5.72
CA TYR A 104 39.92 -20.96 -6.62
C TYR A 104 41.24 -20.73 -5.90
N ARG A 105 41.24 -20.18 -4.74
CA ARG A 105 42.37 -19.88 -4.04
C ARG A 105 42.94 -21.04 -3.39
N ALA A 106 42.25 -22.03 -3.29
CA ALA A 106 42.69 -23.02 -2.60
C ALA A 106 43.96 -23.41 -2.99
N PRO A 107 44.44 -23.98 -2.91
CA PRO A 107 45.60 -24.44 -2.70
C PRO A 107 46.71 -23.89 -3.22
N THR A 108 46.76 -23.47 -3.92
CA THR A 108 47.81 -23.55 -4.47
C THR A 108 48.57 -22.51 -4.65
N LEU A 109 48.20 -21.54 -4.79
CA LEU A 109 49.00 -20.65 -5.25
C LEU A 109 49.38 -19.73 -4.39
N PRO A 110 50.47 -19.41 -4.30
CA PRO A 110 50.93 -18.33 -3.63
C PRO A 110 50.45 -17.22 -4.33
N VAL A 111 49.84 -16.48 -3.73
CA VAL A 111 49.29 -15.46 -4.34
C VAL A 111 50.12 -14.39 -4.51
N ARG A 112 50.25 -13.80 -5.50
CA ARG A 112 50.91 -12.75 -5.66
C ARG A 112 50.16 -11.67 -5.51
N SER A 113 50.44 -10.91 -4.90
CA SER A 113 49.75 -9.82 -4.66
C SER A 113 49.48 -9.01 -5.68
N ARG A 114 48.89 -8.42 -5.83
CA ARG A 114 48.67 -7.70 -6.75
C ARG A 114 48.28 -6.66 -6.66
N ARG A 115 48.29 -6.05 -6.77
CA ARG A 115 48.12 -5.03 -6.78
C ARG A 115 47.51 -4.46 -6.66
#